data_00dceac469b4d2cb827059baa3e774e9
#
_entry.id   00dceac469b4d2cb827059baa3e774e9
#
_cell.length_a   1.000
_cell.length_b   1.000
_cell.length_c   1.000
_cell.angle_alpha   90.00
_cell.angle_beta   90.00
_cell.angle_gamma   90.00
#
_symmetry.space_group_name_H-M   'P 1'
#
loop_
_entity.id
_entity.type
_entity.pdbx_description
1 polymer ?
#
loop_
_entity_poly.entity_id
_entity_poly.type
_entity_poly.pdbx_seq_one_letter_code
_entity_poly.pdbx_strand_id
1 'polypeptide(L)'
;MDFAAAKIAIDRLIDPNVDAAAVGRELDRLTRAVVSRTPAGLTPRARMDVLLSTLYTAGDWNDHRPFRYDLDDPMGRRRENKLLSTYLRTRKGNCVSMPVLVAILGQRLGLVVTLATGPEHVMTKFAGGENWLNVEATAGGYKWDSSYERDLDISARALETEIYLRPLAPREAVGVMASTLMEALAAQGRADDLMAVADMVLAVNPTDVVAIIQKANAYYLQLQQRYNSRYARPTDIPPGLQADYAMRSRANLEWFAKAEALGWHPPTAQNRTRYLQSIDQEKDTRGQL
;
A
#
# COMPACT_ATOMS: atom_id res chain seq x y z
N MET A 1 6.77 14.33 9.84
CA MET A 1 5.55 13.89 9.14
C MET A 1 4.83 12.93 10.05
N ASP A 2 3.58 13.18 10.38
CA ASP A 2 2.73 12.27 11.21
C ASP A 2 1.98 11.30 10.28
N PHE A 3 2.31 10.02 10.35
CA PHE A 3 1.71 8.98 9.51
C PHE A 3 0.24 8.74 9.86
N ALA A 4 -0.15 8.84 11.14
CA ALA A 4 -1.53 8.68 11.55
C ALA A 4 -2.41 9.80 10.98
N ALA A 5 -1.99 11.05 11.15
CA ALA A 5 -2.70 12.22 10.61
C ALA A 5 -2.82 12.15 9.09
N ALA A 6 -1.74 11.79 8.39
CA ALA A 6 -1.72 11.65 6.94
C ALA A 6 -2.70 10.54 6.47
N LYS A 7 -2.64 9.35 7.07
CA LYS A 7 -3.51 8.23 6.69
C LYS A 7 -4.98 8.53 6.97
N ILE A 8 -5.31 9.12 8.12
CA ILE A 8 -6.68 9.52 8.45
C ILE A 8 -7.20 10.56 7.44
N ALA A 9 -6.40 11.54 7.05
CA ALA A 9 -6.78 12.53 6.06
C ALA A 9 -7.05 11.89 4.69
N ILE A 10 -6.20 10.99 4.24
CA ILE A 10 -6.38 10.22 2.99
C ILE A 10 -7.66 9.38 3.06
N ASP A 11 -7.88 8.66 4.15
CA ASP A 11 -9.05 7.80 4.32
C ASP A 11 -10.35 8.61 4.27
N ARG A 12 -10.37 9.83 4.81
CA ARG A 12 -11.52 10.73 4.75
C ARG A 12 -11.81 11.29 3.36
N LEU A 13 -10.80 11.36 2.48
CA LEU A 13 -11.02 11.69 1.06
C LEU A 13 -11.68 10.52 0.30
N ILE A 14 -11.50 9.28 0.78
CA ILE A 14 -12.11 8.08 0.21
C ILE A 14 -13.52 7.87 0.78
N ASP A 15 -13.66 7.96 2.10
CA ASP A 15 -14.91 7.84 2.84
C ASP A 15 -15.04 9.00 3.85
N PRO A 16 -15.87 10.01 3.56
CA PRO A 16 -16.08 11.15 4.47
C PRO A 16 -16.65 10.78 5.85
N ASN A 17 -17.22 9.56 6.00
CA ASN A 17 -17.79 9.09 7.26
C ASN A 17 -16.74 8.50 8.21
N VAL A 18 -15.46 8.46 7.83
CA VAL A 18 -14.39 8.02 8.73
C VAL A 18 -14.33 8.91 9.97
N ASP A 19 -14.64 8.34 11.13
CA ASP A 19 -14.52 9.01 12.43
C ASP A 19 -13.04 9.10 12.85
N ALA A 20 -12.42 10.22 12.52
CA ALA A 20 -11.02 10.49 12.85
C ALA A 20 -10.74 10.42 14.36
N ALA A 21 -11.70 10.84 15.20
CA ALA A 21 -11.55 10.80 16.65
C ALA A 21 -11.57 9.35 17.18
N ALA A 22 -12.48 8.52 16.65
CA ALA A 22 -12.52 7.09 17.01
C ALA A 22 -11.23 6.36 16.57
N VAL A 23 -10.74 6.63 15.36
CA VAL A 23 -9.44 6.09 14.90
C VAL A 23 -8.31 6.54 15.82
N GLY A 24 -8.26 7.83 16.18
CA GLY A 24 -7.26 8.36 17.11
C GLY A 24 -7.29 7.66 18.47
N ARG A 25 -8.48 7.52 19.07
CA ARG A 25 -8.65 6.83 20.37
C ARG A 25 -8.17 5.37 20.33
N GLU A 26 -8.47 4.66 19.23
CA GLU A 26 -8.02 3.27 19.08
C GLU A 26 -6.50 3.16 18.90
N LEU A 27 -5.89 4.05 18.13
CA LEU A 27 -4.43 4.14 18.02
C LEU A 27 -3.78 4.45 19.38
N ASP A 28 -4.39 5.34 20.18
CA ASP A 28 -3.91 5.65 21.53
C ASP A 28 -4.03 4.44 22.48
N ARG A 29 -5.14 3.70 22.38
CA ARG A 29 -5.34 2.45 23.13
C ARG A 29 -4.27 1.42 22.79
N LEU A 30 -4.02 1.19 21.50
CA LEU A 30 -2.98 0.25 21.04
C LEU A 30 -1.59 0.69 21.47
N THR A 31 -1.28 2.00 21.35
CA THR A 31 0.01 2.55 21.80
C THR A 31 0.21 2.29 23.29
N ARG A 32 -0.79 2.56 24.14
CA ARG A 32 -0.73 2.28 25.58
C ARG A 32 -0.54 0.78 25.87
N ALA A 33 -1.22 -0.09 25.12
CA ALA A 33 -1.08 -1.54 25.29
C ALA A 33 0.35 -2.01 24.97
N VAL A 34 1.01 -1.46 23.96
CA VAL A 34 2.42 -1.76 23.68
C VAL A 34 3.32 -1.21 24.78
N VAL A 35 3.13 0.05 25.20
CA VAL A 35 3.95 0.70 26.24
C VAL A 35 3.87 -0.07 27.56
N SER A 36 2.67 -0.49 27.98
CA SER A 36 2.49 -1.24 29.25
C SER A 36 3.17 -2.62 29.25
N ARG A 37 3.41 -3.18 28.07
CA ARG A 37 4.11 -4.46 27.88
C ARG A 37 5.61 -4.30 27.60
N THR A 38 6.09 -3.06 27.47
CA THR A 38 7.48 -2.78 27.11
C THR A 38 8.31 -2.45 28.35
N PRO A 39 9.14 -3.37 28.89
CA PRO A 39 10.07 -3.07 29.97
C PRO A 39 11.03 -1.92 29.61
N ALA A 40 11.48 -1.19 30.62
CA ALA A 40 12.52 -0.18 30.42
C ALA A 40 13.83 -0.82 29.93
N GLY A 41 14.57 -0.06 29.10
CA GLY A 41 15.90 -0.50 28.63
C GLY A 41 15.91 -1.50 27.48
N LEU A 42 14.76 -1.86 26.89
CA LEU A 42 14.73 -2.72 25.71
C LEU A 42 15.38 -2.03 24.49
N THR A 43 16.10 -2.83 23.71
CA THR A 43 16.63 -2.41 22.41
C THR A 43 15.49 -2.04 21.45
N PRO A 44 15.74 -1.22 20.42
CA PRO A 44 14.74 -0.92 19.41
C PRO A 44 14.12 -2.17 18.78
N ARG A 45 14.93 -3.22 18.54
CA ARG A 45 14.46 -4.51 18.01
C ARG A 45 13.49 -5.19 18.97
N ALA A 46 13.84 -5.32 20.23
CA ALA A 46 12.97 -5.93 21.23
C ALA A 46 11.65 -5.15 21.42
N ARG A 47 11.70 -3.81 21.30
CA ARG A 47 10.48 -2.97 21.33
C ARG A 47 9.59 -3.21 20.11
N MET A 48 10.17 -3.42 18.92
CA MET A 48 9.41 -3.82 17.73
C MET A 48 8.79 -5.20 17.92
N ASP A 49 9.50 -6.16 18.52
CA ASP A 49 8.97 -7.50 18.81
C ASP A 49 7.78 -7.44 19.78
N VAL A 50 7.82 -6.56 20.80
CA VAL A 50 6.67 -6.29 21.68
C VAL A 50 5.50 -5.69 20.89
N LEU A 51 5.74 -4.74 19.98
CA LEU A 51 4.70 -4.18 19.12
C LEU A 51 4.04 -5.29 18.28
N LEU A 52 4.83 -6.09 17.58
CA LEU A 52 4.31 -7.18 16.73
C LEU A 52 3.53 -8.21 17.53
N SER A 53 4.05 -8.65 18.69
CA SER A 53 3.34 -9.58 19.56
C SER A 53 2.05 -8.98 20.12
N THR A 54 2.01 -7.67 20.39
CA THR A 54 0.79 -6.99 20.85
C THR A 54 -0.29 -6.99 19.76
N LEU A 55 0.09 -6.84 18.51
CA LEU A 55 -0.87 -6.85 17.40
C LEU A 55 -1.30 -8.28 17.03
N TYR A 56 -0.35 -9.20 16.90
CA TYR A 56 -0.55 -10.44 16.16
C TYR A 56 -0.63 -11.70 17.04
N THR A 57 -0.36 -11.59 18.35
CA THR A 57 -0.52 -12.71 19.29
C THR A 57 -1.73 -12.46 20.17
N ALA A 58 -2.58 -13.49 20.38
CA ALA A 58 -3.73 -13.41 21.27
C ALA A 58 -3.29 -13.24 22.72
N GLY A 59 -3.95 -12.37 23.46
CA GLY A 59 -3.71 -12.12 24.87
C GLY A 59 -4.70 -11.10 25.44
N ASP A 60 -4.66 -10.89 26.78
CA ASP A 60 -5.56 -9.98 27.48
C ASP A 60 -5.48 -8.54 26.94
N TRP A 61 -4.31 -8.13 26.42
CA TRP A 61 -4.07 -6.81 25.87
C TRP A 61 -4.83 -6.51 24.57
N ASN A 62 -5.38 -7.54 23.94
CA ASN A 62 -6.18 -7.41 22.70
C ASN A 62 -7.47 -8.23 22.74
N ASP A 63 -7.98 -8.56 23.94
CA ASP A 63 -9.21 -9.33 24.18
C ASP A 63 -9.17 -10.71 23.49
N HIS A 64 -8.01 -11.33 23.43
CA HIS A 64 -7.73 -12.57 22.69
C HIS A 64 -8.12 -12.52 21.21
N ARG A 65 -8.20 -11.32 20.64
CA ARG A 65 -8.57 -11.05 19.24
C ARG A 65 -7.42 -10.34 18.50
N PRO A 66 -6.37 -11.06 18.09
CA PRO A 66 -5.24 -10.46 17.37
C PRO A 66 -5.68 -9.90 16.01
N PHE A 67 -4.94 -8.92 15.53
CA PHE A 67 -5.01 -8.50 14.16
C PHE A 67 -4.51 -9.62 13.24
N ARG A 68 -5.09 -9.75 12.03
CA ARG A 68 -4.74 -10.83 11.11
C ARG A 68 -4.94 -10.42 9.66
N TYR A 69 -4.34 -11.17 8.77
CA TYR A 69 -4.58 -11.05 7.33
C TYR A 69 -6.01 -11.51 6.99
N ASP A 70 -6.69 -10.74 6.10
CA ASP A 70 -8.03 -11.09 5.63
C ASP A 70 -7.95 -12.11 4.50
N LEU A 71 -7.99 -13.39 4.85
CA LEU A 71 -7.98 -14.49 3.88
C LEU A 71 -9.27 -14.57 3.03
N ASP A 72 -10.33 -13.82 3.38
CA ASP A 72 -11.56 -13.73 2.61
C ASP A 72 -11.46 -12.69 1.47
N ASP A 73 -10.42 -11.81 1.54
CA ASP A 73 -10.11 -10.82 0.52
C ASP A 73 -8.60 -10.75 0.23
N PRO A 74 -7.98 -11.88 -0.17
CA PRO A 74 -6.53 -11.98 -0.29
C PRO A 74 -5.94 -11.06 -1.36
N MET A 75 -6.73 -10.69 -2.37
CA MET A 75 -6.32 -9.75 -3.42
C MET A 75 -6.56 -8.28 -3.06
N GLY A 76 -7.08 -7.99 -1.84
CA GLY A 76 -7.38 -6.63 -1.41
C GLY A 76 -8.36 -5.89 -2.34
N ARG A 77 -9.35 -6.59 -2.89
CA ARG A 77 -10.34 -6.02 -3.83
C ARG A 77 -11.35 -5.13 -3.14
N ARG A 78 -11.62 -5.39 -1.86
CA ARG A 78 -12.51 -4.56 -1.04
C ARG A 78 -11.75 -3.34 -0.58
N ARG A 79 -12.06 -2.18 -1.15
CA ARG A 79 -11.37 -0.92 -0.83
C ARG A 79 -11.47 -0.55 0.64
N GLU A 80 -12.60 -0.83 1.28
CA GLU A 80 -12.82 -0.59 2.71
C GLU A 80 -11.81 -1.32 3.59
N ASN A 81 -11.27 -2.48 3.17
CA ASN A 81 -10.24 -3.23 3.90
C ASN A 81 -8.86 -2.55 3.88
N LYS A 82 -8.68 -1.53 3.02
CA LYS A 82 -7.47 -0.69 2.98
C LYS A 82 -7.57 0.56 3.87
N LEU A 83 -8.77 0.85 4.40
CA LEU A 83 -8.98 1.96 5.34
C LEU A 83 -8.52 1.56 6.74
N LEU A 84 -7.82 2.48 7.40
CA LEU A 84 -7.33 2.26 8.76
C LEU A 84 -8.49 2.05 9.75
N SER A 85 -9.59 2.80 9.61
CA SER A 85 -10.79 2.67 10.44
C SER A 85 -11.41 1.27 10.34
N THR A 86 -11.53 0.70 9.16
CA THR A 86 -12.04 -0.66 8.95
C THR A 86 -11.11 -1.69 9.55
N TYR A 87 -9.78 -1.57 9.32
CA TYR A 87 -8.80 -2.50 9.85
C TYR A 87 -8.81 -2.50 11.39
N LEU A 88 -8.82 -1.34 12.03
CA LEU A 88 -8.89 -1.22 13.49
C LEU A 88 -10.15 -1.87 14.06
N ARG A 89 -11.30 -1.69 13.41
CA ARG A 89 -12.59 -2.24 13.84
C ARG A 89 -12.70 -3.76 13.63
N THR A 90 -12.31 -4.24 12.45
CA THR A 90 -12.49 -5.66 12.06
C THR A 90 -11.34 -6.54 12.53
N ARG A 91 -10.16 -5.94 12.75
CA ARG A 91 -8.87 -6.62 12.97
C ARG A 91 -8.46 -7.54 11.82
N LYS A 92 -9.10 -7.38 10.65
CA LYS A 92 -8.76 -8.06 9.39
C LYS A 92 -8.20 -7.03 8.42
N GLY A 93 -6.96 -7.22 7.97
CA GLY A 93 -6.26 -6.30 7.09
C GLY A 93 -5.62 -6.98 5.88
N ASN A 94 -4.91 -6.20 5.11
CA ASN A 94 -4.21 -6.65 3.90
C ASN A 94 -2.78 -6.07 3.84
N CYS A 95 -2.10 -6.33 2.73
CA CYS A 95 -0.73 -5.86 2.49
C CYS A 95 -0.59 -4.31 2.44
N VAL A 96 -1.65 -3.54 2.57
CA VAL A 96 -1.61 -2.08 2.70
C VAL A 96 -1.91 -1.64 4.14
N SER A 97 -3.06 -2.03 4.70
CA SER A 97 -3.49 -1.56 6.01
C SER A 97 -2.62 -2.09 7.16
N MET A 98 -2.09 -3.31 7.05
CA MET A 98 -1.27 -3.93 8.08
C MET A 98 0.09 -3.23 8.26
N PRO A 99 0.93 -3.07 7.21
CA PRO A 99 2.21 -2.38 7.37
C PRO A 99 2.04 -0.89 7.73
N VAL A 100 0.99 -0.24 7.25
CA VAL A 100 0.70 1.15 7.63
C VAL A 100 0.40 1.27 9.12
N LEU A 101 -0.36 0.35 9.72
CA LEU A 101 -0.60 0.35 11.18
C LEU A 101 0.69 0.12 11.96
N VAL A 102 1.55 -0.81 11.54
CA VAL A 102 2.86 -1.04 12.18
C VAL A 102 3.73 0.22 12.09
N ALA A 103 3.78 0.89 10.93
CA ALA A 103 4.54 2.12 10.78
C ALA A 103 4.00 3.27 11.66
N ILE A 104 2.68 3.43 11.75
CA ILE A 104 2.03 4.43 12.62
C ILE A 104 2.37 4.18 14.09
N LEU A 105 2.19 2.95 14.57
CA LEU A 105 2.46 2.61 15.97
C LEU A 105 3.96 2.65 16.28
N GLY A 106 4.81 2.18 15.36
CA GLY A 106 6.25 2.29 15.49
C GLY A 106 6.72 3.75 15.65
N GLN A 107 6.18 4.65 14.82
CA GLN A 107 6.45 6.10 14.92
C GLN A 107 6.01 6.66 16.28
N ARG A 108 4.80 6.32 16.75
CA ARG A 108 4.30 6.75 18.06
C ARG A 108 5.12 6.23 19.24
N LEU A 109 5.78 5.11 19.07
CA LEU A 109 6.69 4.51 20.06
C LEU A 109 8.12 5.07 19.95
N GLY A 110 8.38 6.03 19.06
CA GLY A 110 9.72 6.59 18.83
C GLY A 110 10.69 5.62 18.16
N LEU A 111 10.19 4.63 17.43
CA LEU A 111 11.01 3.75 16.59
C LEU A 111 11.26 4.43 15.23
N VAL A 112 12.42 4.17 14.65
CA VAL A 112 12.74 4.66 13.29
C VAL A 112 12.13 3.68 12.29
N VAL A 113 10.97 4.04 11.76
CA VAL A 113 10.17 3.20 10.86
C VAL A 113 9.74 3.99 9.64
N THR A 114 9.60 3.30 8.53
CA THR A 114 9.00 3.83 7.30
C THR A 114 8.33 2.71 6.51
N LEU A 115 7.87 3.01 5.31
CA LEU A 115 7.36 2.01 4.37
C LEU A 115 8.38 1.71 3.28
N ALA A 116 8.21 0.59 2.63
CA ALA A 116 8.80 0.24 1.35
C ALA A 116 7.76 -0.46 0.50
N THR A 117 8.00 -0.53 -0.81
CA THR A 117 7.11 -1.18 -1.76
C THR A 117 7.79 -2.37 -2.44
N GLY A 118 6.98 -3.30 -2.91
CA GLY A 118 7.30 -4.35 -3.86
C GLY A 118 6.17 -4.46 -4.90
N PRO A 119 6.28 -5.33 -5.90
CA PRO A 119 5.18 -5.62 -6.83
C PRO A 119 3.90 -5.99 -6.08
N GLU A 120 2.85 -5.18 -6.21
CA GLU A 120 1.55 -5.35 -5.54
C GLU A 120 1.65 -5.54 -4.00
N HIS A 121 2.73 -5.08 -3.37
CA HIS A 121 2.99 -5.27 -1.94
C HIS A 121 3.54 -4.01 -1.26
N VAL A 122 3.17 -3.83 0.00
CA VAL A 122 3.72 -2.81 0.90
C VAL A 122 4.27 -3.50 2.13
N MET A 123 5.42 -3.07 2.60
CA MET A 123 6.05 -3.56 3.82
C MET A 123 6.51 -2.42 4.72
N THR A 124 6.71 -2.69 5.99
CA THR A 124 7.32 -1.73 6.91
C THR A 124 8.82 -1.96 6.95
N LYS A 125 9.61 -0.90 6.75
CA LYS A 125 11.04 -0.89 7.05
C LYS A 125 11.27 -0.35 8.46
N PHE A 126 12.17 -0.99 9.20
CA PHE A 126 12.52 -0.65 10.57
C PHE A 126 14.04 -0.62 10.73
N ALA A 127 14.58 0.47 11.27
CA ALA A 127 15.99 0.57 11.62
C ALA A 127 16.24 -0.12 12.97
N GLY A 128 16.56 -1.41 12.93
CA GLY A 128 16.74 -2.25 14.12
C GLY A 128 18.15 -2.27 14.67
N GLY A 129 19.04 -1.40 14.19
CA GLY A 129 20.46 -1.32 14.48
C GLY A 129 21.19 -0.64 13.31
N GLU A 130 22.30 -1.22 12.83
CA GLU A 130 23.04 -0.69 11.69
C GLU A 130 22.30 -0.84 10.35
N ASN A 131 21.39 -1.82 10.25
CA ASN A 131 20.69 -2.14 9.01
C ASN A 131 19.16 -1.96 9.13
N TRP A 132 18.54 -1.72 7.99
CA TRP A 132 17.09 -1.77 7.84
C TRP A 132 16.60 -3.21 7.77
N LEU A 133 15.56 -3.52 8.53
CA LEU A 133 14.87 -4.79 8.55
C LEU A 133 13.49 -4.64 7.92
N ASN A 134 13.02 -5.65 7.20
CA ASN A 134 11.63 -5.69 6.76
C ASN A 134 10.77 -6.32 7.83
N VAL A 135 9.74 -5.61 8.22
CA VAL A 135 8.64 -6.17 9.00
C VAL A 135 7.56 -6.62 8.02
N GLU A 136 7.40 -7.94 7.91
CA GLU A 136 6.31 -8.56 7.15
C GLU A 136 5.07 -8.63 8.05
N ALA A 137 4.27 -7.56 7.98
CA ALA A 137 3.10 -7.39 8.84
C ALA A 137 2.04 -8.47 8.57
N THR A 138 1.92 -8.98 7.36
CA THR A 138 0.93 -10.00 6.99
C THR A 138 1.22 -11.36 7.59
N ALA A 139 2.51 -11.62 7.92
CA ALA A 139 2.96 -12.82 8.62
C ALA A 139 3.33 -12.57 10.09
N GLY A 140 3.26 -11.32 10.55
CA GLY A 140 3.56 -10.94 11.95
C GLY A 140 5.03 -11.08 12.35
N GLY A 141 5.96 -10.99 11.40
CA GLY A 141 7.39 -11.25 11.64
C GLY A 141 8.31 -10.41 10.76
N TYR A 142 9.48 -10.98 10.45
CA TYR A 142 10.50 -10.35 9.62
C TYR A 142 10.78 -11.18 8.38
N LYS A 143 11.18 -10.51 7.29
CA LYS A 143 11.50 -11.15 6.03
C LYS A 143 12.72 -10.47 5.38
N TRP A 144 13.60 -11.26 4.76
CA TRP A 144 14.79 -10.74 4.08
C TRP A 144 14.42 -10.12 2.71
N ASP A 145 15.17 -9.12 2.26
CA ASP A 145 15.01 -8.54 0.92
C ASP A 145 15.10 -9.62 -0.17
N SER A 146 16.06 -10.53 -0.08
CA SER A 146 16.23 -11.65 -1.03
C SER A 146 15.01 -12.60 -1.09
N SER A 147 14.24 -12.70 -0.03
CA SER A 147 12.98 -13.44 -0.06
C SER A 147 11.90 -12.69 -0.83
N TYR A 148 11.82 -11.37 -0.68
CA TYR A 148 10.89 -10.55 -1.48
C TYR A 148 11.29 -10.53 -2.95
N GLU A 149 12.58 -10.41 -3.27
CA GLU A 149 13.08 -10.46 -4.65
C GLU A 149 12.59 -11.70 -5.38
N ARG A 150 12.74 -12.87 -4.75
CA ARG A 150 12.32 -14.16 -5.31
C ARG A 150 10.79 -14.31 -5.33
N ASP A 151 10.13 -14.01 -4.20
CA ASP A 151 8.71 -14.33 -4.02
C ASP A 151 7.79 -13.37 -4.79
N LEU A 152 8.23 -12.12 -5.01
CA LEU A 152 7.52 -11.10 -5.76
C LEU A 152 8.03 -10.93 -7.20
N ASP A 153 9.02 -11.76 -7.63
CA ASP A 153 9.59 -11.71 -8.99
C ASP A 153 10.11 -10.30 -9.34
N ILE A 154 10.90 -9.71 -8.44
CA ILE A 154 11.45 -8.37 -8.64
C ILE A 154 12.57 -8.44 -9.66
N SER A 155 12.47 -7.67 -10.75
CA SER A 155 13.48 -7.62 -11.78
C SER A 155 14.80 -6.99 -11.28
N ALA A 156 15.94 -7.43 -11.82
CA ALA A 156 17.24 -6.81 -11.52
C ALA A 156 17.21 -5.29 -11.79
N ARG A 157 16.53 -4.88 -12.88
CA ARG A 157 16.37 -3.47 -13.22
C ARG A 157 15.61 -2.69 -12.16
N ALA A 158 14.56 -3.27 -11.57
CA ALA A 158 13.78 -2.63 -10.51
C ALA A 158 14.60 -2.43 -9.22
N LEU A 159 15.54 -3.34 -8.93
CA LEU A 159 16.51 -3.20 -7.84
C LEU A 159 17.54 -2.11 -8.13
N GLU A 160 18.13 -2.08 -9.34
CA GLU A 160 19.07 -1.05 -9.77
C GLU A 160 18.49 0.36 -9.72
N THR A 161 17.22 0.51 -10.07
CA THR A 161 16.50 1.79 -10.07
C THR A 161 15.87 2.13 -8.72
N GLU A 162 16.00 1.25 -7.74
CA GLU A 162 15.50 1.41 -6.37
C GLU A 162 13.99 1.73 -6.29
N ILE A 163 13.19 1.26 -7.26
CA ILE A 163 11.73 1.45 -7.19
C ILE A 163 11.08 0.56 -6.12
N TYR A 164 11.79 -0.50 -5.68
CA TYR A 164 11.34 -1.43 -4.66
C TYR A 164 12.36 -1.63 -3.54
N LEU A 165 11.91 -2.14 -2.41
CA LEU A 165 12.67 -2.58 -1.23
C LEU A 165 13.48 -1.50 -0.50
N ARG A 166 13.66 -0.31 -1.04
CA ARG A 166 14.34 0.75 -0.32
C ARG A 166 13.48 1.35 0.80
N PRO A 167 14.06 1.79 1.91
CA PRO A 167 13.32 2.56 2.90
C PRO A 167 12.93 3.93 2.31
N LEU A 168 11.65 4.23 2.34
CA LEU A 168 11.11 5.46 1.77
C LEU A 168 11.28 6.64 2.74
N ALA A 169 11.56 7.83 2.21
CA ALA A 169 11.50 9.05 3.01
C ALA A 169 10.05 9.29 3.53
N PRO A 170 9.85 10.00 4.65
CA PRO A 170 8.54 10.14 5.25
C PRO A 170 7.45 10.70 4.32
N ARG A 171 7.81 11.59 3.39
CA ARG A 171 6.86 12.12 2.39
C ARG A 171 6.54 11.09 1.32
N GLU A 172 7.50 10.28 0.90
CA GLU A 172 7.30 9.19 -0.04
C GLU A 172 6.40 8.09 0.55
N ALA A 173 6.58 7.75 1.85
CA ALA A 173 5.71 6.81 2.55
C ALA A 173 4.25 7.28 2.58
N VAL A 174 4.00 8.60 2.69
CA VAL A 174 2.64 9.15 2.56
C VAL A 174 2.13 9.00 1.12
N GLY A 175 2.98 9.10 0.11
CA GLY A 175 2.65 8.79 -1.29
C GLY A 175 2.14 7.36 -1.44
N VAL A 176 2.80 6.39 -0.79
CA VAL A 176 2.33 4.98 -0.77
C VAL A 176 0.95 4.86 -0.10
N MET A 177 0.70 5.57 1.00
CA MET A 177 -0.64 5.59 1.63
C MET A 177 -1.70 6.18 0.68
N ALA A 178 -1.35 7.17 -0.16
CA ALA A 178 -2.22 7.78 -1.13
C ALA A 178 -2.58 6.84 -2.31
N SER A 179 -1.89 5.71 -2.48
CA SER A 179 -2.25 4.70 -3.49
C SER A 179 -3.70 4.24 -3.37
N THR A 180 -4.19 4.10 -2.14
CA THR A 180 -5.59 3.73 -1.86
C THR A 180 -6.59 4.80 -2.36
N LEU A 181 -6.23 6.09 -2.23
CA LEU A 181 -7.04 7.18 -2.80
C LEU A 181 -7.01 7.14 -4.32
N MET A 182 -5.84 6.95 -4.93
CA MET A 182 -5.72 6.83 -6.39
C MET A 182 -6.57 5.67 -6.93
N GLU A 183 -6.55 4.51 -6.29
CA GLU A 183 -7.43 3.38 -6.65
C GLU A 183 -8.91 3.72 -6.50
N ALA A 184 -9.30 4.46 -5.46
CA ALA A 184 -10.69 4.88 -5.25
C ALA A 184 -11.14 5.83 -6.36
N LEU A 185 -10.32 6.82 -6.72
CA LEU A 185 -10.60 7.78 -7.78
C LEU A 185 -10.68 7.11 -9.15
N ALA A 186 -9.77 6.17 -9.43
CA ALA A 186 -9.80 5.38 -10.67
C ALA A 186 -11.10 4.59 -10.79
N ALA A 187 -11.51 3.88 -9.74
CA ALA A 187 -12.74 3.09 -9.74
C ALA A 187 -14.02 3.94 -9.81
N GLN A 188 -13.96 5.22 -9.39
CA GLN A 188 -15.04 6.20 -9.54
C GLN A 188 -15.03 6.88 -10.91
N GLY A 189 -14.04 6.60 -11.77
CA GLY A 189 -13.87 7.28 -13.05
C GLY A 189 -13.46 8.76 -12.93
N ARG A 190 -12.93 9.20 -11.78
CA ARG A 190 -12.54 10.59 -11.51
C ARG A 190 -11.13 10.85 -12.07
N ALA A 191 -11.03 10.88 -13.40
CA ALA A 191 -9.76 10.88 -14.10
C ALA A 191 -8.89 12.11 -13.79
N ASP A 192 -9.49 13.30 -13.70
CA ASP A 192 -8.73 14.54 -13.44
C ASP A 192 -8.24 14.62 -12.01
N ASP A 193 -9.02 14.15 -11.03
CA ASP A 193 -8.60 14.06 -9.64
C ASP A 193 -7.51 13.00 -9.45
N LEU A 194 -7.65 11.85 -10.13
CA LEU A 194 -6.62 10.80 -10.15
C LEU A 194 -5.30 11.36 -10.69
N MET A 195 -5.35 12.11 -11.79
CA MET A 195 -4.18 12.78 -12.36
C MET A 195 -3.52 13.71 -11.34
N ALA A 196 -4.31 14.56 -10.68
CA ALA A 196 -3.80 15.52 -9.70
C ALA A 196 -3.12 14.84 -8.51
N VAL A 197 -3.71 13.76 -7.97
CA VAL A 197 -3.09 13.00 -6.86
C VAL A 197 -1.81 12.30 -7.32
N ALA A 198 -1.80 11.69 -8.52
CA ALA A 198 -0.60 11.08 -9.08
C ALA A 198 0.52 12.10 -9.28
N ASP A 199 0.20 13.31 -9.78
CA ASP A 199 1.18 14.38 -9.93
C ASP A 199 1.77 14.85 -8.61
N MET A 200 0.97 14.96 -7.56
CA MET A 200 1.46 15.29 -6.21
C MET A 200 2.41 14.23 -5.66
N VAL A 201 2.12 12.95 -5.85
CA VAL A 201 2.99 11.85 -5.42
C VAL A 201 4.29 11.87 -6.23
N LEU A 202 4.21 12.05 -7.56
CA LEU A 202 5.39 12.10 -8.45
C LEU A 202 6.27 13.34 -8.22
N ALA A 203 5.71 14.43 -7.73
CA ALA A 203 6.51 15.61 -7.32
C ALA A 203 7.40 15.30 -6.11
N VAL A 204 7.02 14.34 -5.27
CA VAL A 204 7.80 13.89 -4.11
C VAL A 204 8.72 12.72 -4.46
N ASN A 205 8.21 11.74 -5.19
CA ASN A 205 8.93 10.56 -5.64
C ASN A 205 8.71 10.34 -7.15
N PRO A 206 9.61 10.85 -8.02
CA PRO A 206 9.47 10.73 -9.47
C PRO A 206 9.53 9.29 -10.02
N THR A 207 9.97 8.33 -9.18
CA THR A 207 10.07 6.90 -9.50
C THR A 207 8.99 6.06 -8.80
N ASP A 208 7.98 6.68 -8.17
CA ASP A 208 6.85 5.96 -7.61
C ASP A 208 6.06 5.27 -8.73
N VAL A 209 6.28 3.96 -8.84
CA VAL A 209 5.70 3.15 -9.92
C VAL A 209 4.18 3.12 -9.86
N VAL A 210 3.59 3.10 -8.66
CA VAL A 210 2.12 3.11 -8.51
C VAL A 210 1.57 4.42 -9.05
N ALA A 211 2.17 5.55 -8.70
CA ALA A 211 1.73 6.86 -9.22
C ALA A 211 1.96 7.01 -10.73
N ILE A 212 3.07 6.46 -11.27
CA ILE A 212 3.32 6.41 -12.72
C ILE A 212 2.21 5.65 -13.43
N ILE A 213 1.86 4.45 -12.98
CA ILE A 213 0.81 3.61 -13.55
C ILE A 213 -0.56 4.28 -13.40
N GLN A 214 -0.86 4.88 -12.25
CA GLN A 214 -2.12 5.57 -12.04
C GLN A 214 -2.25 6.83 -12.89
N LYS A 215 -1.15 7.50 -13.22
CA LYS A 215 -1.16 8.61 -14.17
C LYS A 215 -1.43 8.13 -15.61
N ALA A 216 -0.84 7.02 -16.02
CA ALA A 216 -1.19 6.37 -17.29
C ALA A 216 -2.68 6.01 -17.33
N ASN A 217 -3.18 5.41 -16.23
CA ASN A 217 -4.59 5.05 -16.10
C ASN A 217 -5.53 6.28 -16.14
N ALA A 218 -5.13 7.40 -15.57
CA ALA A 218 -5.91 8.65 -15.69
C ALA A 218 -6.08 9.10 -17.14
N TYR A 219 -5.03 9.04 -17.97
CA TYR A 219 -5.14 9.30 -19.40
C TYR A 219 -6.06 8.29 -20.10
N TYR A 220 -5.97 7.01 -19.77
CA TYR A 220 -6.87 5.98 -20.28
C TYR A 220 -8.34 6.28 -19.94
N LEU A 221 -8.64 6.64 -18.70
CA LEU A 221 -9.99 7.00 -18.28
C LEU A 221 -10.51 8.24 -19.02
N GLN A 222 -9.67 9.26 -19.23
CA GLN A 222 -10.02 10.42 -20.05
C GLN A 222 -10.33 10.04 -21.48
N LEU A 223 -9.54 9.13 -22.09
CA LEU A 223 -9.80 8.60 -23.43
C LEU A 223 -11.14 7.87 -23.49
N GLN A 224 -11.44 7.00 -22.51
CA GLN A 224 -12.72 6.28 -22.45
C GLN A 224 -13.90 7.25 -22.35
N GLN A 225 -13.83 8.24 -21.47
CA GLN A 225 -14.92 9.15 -21.18
C GLN A 225 -15.17 10.16 -22.31
N ARG A 226 -14.11 10.65 -22.96
CA ARG A 226 -14.21 11.73 -23.97
C ARG A 226 -14.41 11.21 -25.37
N TYR A 227 -13.85 10.03 -25.68
CA TYR A 227 -13.74 9.53 -27.06
C TYR A 227 -14.33 8.13 -27.25
N ASN A 228 -13.80 7.11 -26.57
CA ASN A 228 -14.13 5.72 -26.88
C ASN A 228 -15.59 5.37 -26.56
N SER A 229 -16.24 6.09 -25.64
CA SER A 229 -17.67 5.97 -25.37
C SER A 229 -18.57 6.58 -26.47
N ARG A 230 -18.00 7.41 -27.35
CA ARG A 230 -18.75 8.19 -28.35
C ARG A 230 -18.43 7.80 -29.78
N TYR A 231 -17.23 7.34 -30.04
CA TYR A 231 -16.72 7.02 -31.38
C TYR A 231 -16.24 5.57 -31.41
N ALA A 232 -16.79 4.80 -32.37
CA ALA A 232 -16.46 3.37 -32.47
C ALA A 232 -15.00 3.13 -32.90
N ARG A 233 -14.46 4.04 -33.71
CA ARG A 233 -13.08 3.98 -34.21
C ARG A 233 -12.40 5.33 -34.09
N PRO A 234 -11.08 5.38 -33.93
CA PRO A 234 -10.33 6.65 -33.89
C PRO A 234 -10.55 7.53 -35.11
N THR A 235 -10.80 6.93 -36.29
CA THR A 235 -11.10 7.63 -37.53
C THR A 235 -12.45 8.35 -37.52
N ASP A 236 -13.36 7.99 -36.65
CA ASP A 236 -14.69 8.60 -36.52
C ASP A 236 -14.65 9.86 -35.63
N ILE A 237 -13.50 10.13 -34.95
CA ILE A 237 -13.29 11.33 -34.15
C ILE A 237 -13.20 12.55 -35.04
N PRO A 238 -13.98 13.63 -34.78
CA PRO A 238 -13.93 14.84 -35.56
C PRO A 238 -12.53 15.43 -35.68
N PRO A 239 -12.14 16.02 -36.83
CA PRO A 239 -10.78 16.56 -37.06
C PRO A 239 -10.29 17.49 -35.95
N GLY A 240 -11.17 18.36 -35.42
CA GLY A 240 -10.81 19.29 -34.33
C GLY A 240 -10.50 18.65 -32.97
N LEU A 241 -10.83 17.35 -32.79
CA LEU A 241 -10.58 16.60 -31.55
C LEU A 241 -9.46 15.55 -31.69
N GLN A 242 -9.02 15.26 -32.91
CA GLN A 242 -8.00 14.22 -33.16
C GLN A 242 -6.67 14.54 -32.50
N ALA A 243 -6.27 15.79 -32.44
CA ALA A 243 -5.01 16.20 -31.79
C ALA A 243 -5.02 15.92 -30.27
N ASP A 244 -6.14 16.23 -29.58
CA ASP A 244 -6.28 15.94 -28.14
C ASP A 244 -6.34 14.42 -27.88
N TYR A 245 -7.07 13.66 -28.71
CA TYR A 245 -7.07 12.20 -28.63
C TYR A 245 -5.67 11.61 -28.80
N ALA A 246 -4.94 12.05 -29.84
CA ALA A 246 -3.58 11.55 -30.11
C ALA A 246 -2.61 11.90 -28.99
N MET A 247 -2.69 13.12 -28.44
CA MET A 247 -1.88 13.54 -27.29
C MET A 247 -2.11 12.65 -26.06
N ARG A 248 -3.39 12.40 -25.70
CA ARG A 248 -3.72 11.56 -24.53
C ARG A 248 -3.33 10.10 -24.74
N SER A 249 -3.55 9.57 -25.94
CA SER A 249 -3.12 8.21 -26.30
C SER A 249 -1.62 8.03 -26.17
N ARG A 250 -0.85 9.00 -26.68
CA ARG A 250 0.60 8.99 -26.56
C ARG A 250 1.03 9.09 -25.10
N ALA A 251 0.48 10.02 -24.33
CA ALA A 251 0.80 10.18 -22.91
C ALA A 251 0.51 8.92 -22.09
N ASN A 252 -0.62 8.23 -22.34
CA ASN A 252 -0.92 6.95 -21.71
C ASN A 252 0.20 5.94 -21.95
N LEU A 253 0.64 5.76 -23.20
CA LEU A 253 1.71 4.80 -23.54
C LEU A 253 3.07 5.22 -22.97
N GLU A 254 3.41 6.51 -23.03
CA GLU A 254 4.68 7.04 -22.49
C GLU A 254 4.79 6.82 -20.98
N TRP A 255 3.70 6.97 -20.22
CA TRP A 255 3.71 6.72 -18.78
C TRP A 255 3.86 5.24 -18.45
N PHE A 256 3.25 4.31 -19.20
CA PHE A 256 3.51 2.89 -19.06
C PHE A 256 4.96 2.54 -19.40
N ALA A 257 5.48 3.03 -20.54
CA ALA A 257 6.86 2.82 -20.94
C ALA A 257 7.85 3.36 -19.90
N LYS A 258 7.53 4.46 -19.20
CA LYS A 258 8.34 4.96 -18.08
C LYS A 258 8.40 3.97 -16.92
N ALA A 259 7.29 3.32 -16.55
CA ALA A 259 7.29 2.30 -15.51
C ALA A 259 8.14 1.08 -15.93
N GLU A 260 7.98 0.60 -17.16
CA GLU A 260 8.74 -0.52 -17.70
C GLU A 260 10.25 -0.23 -17.76
N ALA A 261 10.65 0.98 -18.16
CA ALA A 261 12.04 1.41 -18.18
C ALA A 261 12.69 1.42 -16.77
N LEU A 262 11.89 1.58 -15.72
CA LEU A 262 12.31 1.46 -14.33
C LEU A 262 12.39 0.00 -13.84
N GLY A 263 11.95 -0.97 -14.64
CA GLY A 263 11.97 -2.39 -14.30
C GLY A 263 10.63 -2.93 -13.78
N TRP A 264 9.58 -2.11 -13.79
CA TRP A 264 8.23 -2.61 -13.50
C TRP A 264 7.72 -3.49 -14.64
N HIS A 265 7.01 -4.53 -14.30
CA HIS A 265 6.23 -5.33 -15.24
C HIS A 265 4.89 -5.72 -14.59
N PRO A 266 3.84 -5.94 -15.38
CA PRO A 266 2.57 -6.40 -14.84
C PRO A 266 2.71 -7.78 -14.20
N PRO A 267 1.95 -8.08 -13.13
CA PRO A 267 1.97 -9.40 -12.50
C PRO A 267 1.60 -10.49 -13.50
N THR A 268 2.38 -11.57 -13.52
CA THR A 268 2.10 -12.72 -14.38
C THR A 268 0.93 -13.55 -13.84
N ALA A 269 0.24 -14.26 -14.71
CA ALA A 269 -0.80 -15.21 -14.30
C ALA A 269 -0.24 -16.29 -13.35
N GLN A 270 1.01 -16.71 -13.58
CA GLN A 270 1.69 -17.70 -12.74
C GLN A 270 1.93 -17.18 -11.32
N ASN A 271 2.39 -15.92 -11.16
CA ASN A 271 2.62 -15.32 -9.86
C ASN A 271 1.30 -15.20 -9.09
N ARG A 272 0.24 -14.79 -9.75
CA ARG A 272 -1.09 -14.71 -9.16
C ARG A 272 -1.61 -16.08 -8.71
N THR A 273 -1.45 -17.12 -9.53
CA THR A 273 -1.85 -18.49 -9.18
C THR A 273 -1.06 -19.00 -7.98
N ARG A 274 0.26 -18.82 -7.95
CA ARG A 274 1.12 -19.20 -6.82
C ARG A 274 0.69 -18.51 -5.53
N TYR A 275 0.40 -17.21 -5.60
CA TYR A 275 -0.08 -16.47 -4.45
C TYR A 275 -1.43 -17.01 -3.93
N LEU A 276 -2.42 -17.26 -4.79
CA LEU A 276 -3.70 -17.81 -4.37
C LEU A 276 -3.57 -19.21 -3.76
N GLN A 277 -2.69 -20.04 -4.30
CA GLN A 277 -2.38 -21.36 -3.72
C GLN A 277 -1.79 -21.25 -2.31
N SER A 278 -0.91 -20.27 -2.06
CA SER A 278 -0.38 -20.04 -0.71
C SER A 278 -1.47 -19.59 0.27
N ILE A 279 -2.45 -18.81 -0.18
CA ILE A 279 -3.60 -18.40 0.62
C ILE A 279 -4.50 -19.60 0.98
N ASP A 280 -4.75 -20.51 0.02
CA ASP A 280 -5.56 -21.70 0.29
C ASP A 280 -4.85 -22.62 1.30
N GLN A 281 -3.55 -22.82 1.18
CA GLN A 281 -2.76 -23.54 2.18
C GLN A 281 -2.84 -22.92 3.58
N GLU A 282 -2.78 -21.59 3.65
CA GLU A 282 -2.92 -20.86 4.94
C GLU A 282 -4.32 -21.02 5.54
N LYS A 283 -5.38 -21.01 4.72
CA LYS A 283 -6.76 -21.30 5.18
C LYS A 283 -6.89 -22.71 5.76
N ASP A 284 -6.33 -23.69 5.08
CA ASP A 284 -6.37 -25.09 5.53
C ASP A 284 -5.64 -25.25 6.88
N THR A 285 -4.48 -24.62 7.03
CA THR A 285 -3.72 -24.63 8.28
C THR A 285 -4.50 -23.98 9.42
N ARG A 286 -5.16 -22.85 9.18
CA ARG A 286 -5.95 -22.15 10.21
C ARG A 286 -7.30 -22.81 10.49
N GLY A 287 -7.85 -23.58 9.55
CA GLY A 287 -9.08 -24.34 9.74
C GLY A 287 -8.90 -25.63 10.57
N GLN A 288 -7.64 -26.03 10.80
CA GLN A 288 -7.27 -27.19 11.60
C GLN A 288 -6.93 -26.84 13.06
N LEU A 289 -6.87 -25.54 13.40
CA LEU A 289 -6.64 -25.01 14.75
C LEU A 289 -7.95 -24.53 15.39
#